data_2a284d18bd3c0085b921dddb79971415
#
_entry.id   2a284d18bd3c0085b921dddb79971415
#
_cell.length_a   1.000
_cell.length_b   1.000
_cell.length_c   1.000
_cell.angle_alpha   90.00
_cell.angle_beta   90.00
_cell.angle_gamma   90.00
#
_symmetry.space_group_name_H-M   'P 1'
#
loop_
_entity.id
_entity.type
_entity.pdbx_description
1 polymer ?
#
loop_
_entity_poly.entity_id
_entity_poly.type
_entity_poly.pdbx_seq_one_letter_code
_entity_poly.pdbx_strand_id
1 'polypeptide(L)'
;MERGIAMPNIYLSPSTQEYNPYITGAGSEEYFMNLIADAMEPYLRANTIRFTRNTPDMTAASSIAQAARGSDDFYLALHSNASGDGSTEGRQRGIIAFYYPASTNGRRAAGIFAENLKRIYPLPNLVTTRATTTLGEVRQPKPPAVLLEIGYHDNTADALWIQENIQNIAENLVQSLTEYFGLPFIYPMTPRTGTVITQRDALNVRSYPALSGQIVGSVPPQAQLTVYGQFDGWYSIGYGNLAGYVLSDFVQI
;
A
#
# COMPACT_ATOMS: atom_id res chain seq x y z
N MET A 1 -20.77 -17.61 -3.44
CA MET A 1 -21.13 -16.18 -3.53
C MET A 1 -19.93 -15.39 -2.99
N GLU A 2 -19.08 -14.89 -3.89
CA GLU A 2 -18.06 -13.93 -3.50
C GLU A 2 -18.76 -12.68 -3.00
N ARG A 3 -18.49 -12.28 -1.78
CA ARG A 3 -18.95 -10.99 -1.26
C ARG A 3 -18.37 -9.94 -2.19
N GLY A 4 -19.21 -9.15 -2.86
CA GLY A 4 -18.77 -8.01 -3.63
C GLY A 4 -17.85 -7.18 -2.73
N ILE A 5 -16.60 -7.01 -3.18
CA ILE A 5 -15.56 -6.33 -2.42
C ILE A 5 -15.99 -4.86 -2.32
N ALA A 6 -16.40 -4.44 -1.13
CA ALA A 6 -16.40 -3.03 -0.78
C ALA A 6 -14.98 -2.54 -1.02
N MET A 7 -14.81 -1.27 -1.39
CA MET A 7 -13.48 -0.71 -1.66
C MET A 7 -12.56 -0.96 -0.49
N PRO A 8 -11.37 -1.57 -0.72
CA PRO A 8 -10.48 -1.89 0.37
C PRO A 8 -9.99 -0.62 1.08
N ASN A 9 -9.83 -0.75 2.38
CA ASN A 9 -9.22 0.26 3.22
C ASN A 9 -8.05 -0.36 3.97
N ILE A 10 -6.87 0.24 3.89
CA ILE A 10 -5.68 -0.26 4.58
C ILE A 10 -5.19 0.71 5.63
N TYR A 11 -4.56 0.19 6.66
CA TYR A 11 -3.70 0.97 7.53
C TYR A 11 -2.26 0.83 7.04
N LEU A 12 -1.64 1.95 6.64
CA LEU A 12 -0.26 2.02 6.18
C LEU A 12 0.61 2.56 7.32
N SER A 13 1.55 1.73 7.78
CA SER A 13 2.40 2.01 8.94
C SER A 13 3.88 2.03 8.54
N PRO A 14 4.39 3.10 7.90
CA PRO A 14 5.83 3.26 7.76
C PRO A 14 6.50 3.40 9.13
N SER A 15 7.75 2.93 9.21
CA SER A 15 8.55 3.01 10.44
C SER A 15 8.60 4.44 11.00
N THR A 16 8.61 4.52 12.32
CA THR A 16 8.76 5.76 13.10
C THR A 16 10.11 5.78 13.84
N GLN A 17 11.09 4.99 13.38
CA GLN A 17 12.38 4.79 14.04
C GLN A 17 13.45 5.72 13.44
N GLU A 18 13.39 7.02 13.75
CA GLU A 18 14.37 8.03 13.31
C GLU A 18 15.79 7.77 13.86
N TYR A 19 15.88 7.03 14.97
CA TYR A 19 17.13 6.68 15.63
C TYR A 19 17.87 5.50 14.97
N ASN A 20 17.34 4.89 13.93
CA ASN A 20 17.98 3.86 13.13
C ASN A 20 18.61 4.49 11.86
N PRO A 21 19.89 4.93 11.91
CA PRO A 21 20.51 5.57 10.75
C PRO A 21 20.84 4.53 9.67
N TYR A 22 20.74 4.94 8.41
CA TYR A 22 21.29 4.18 7.31
C TYR A 22 22.82 4.29 7.30
N ILE A 23 23.51 3.18 7.07
CA ILE A 23 24.98 3.11 7.01
C ILE A 23 25.60 4.09 5.99
N THR A 24 24.82 4.47 4.99
CA THR A 24 25.22 5.48 3.98
C THR A 24 25.23 6.91 4.52
N GLY A 25 24.70 7.16 5.71
CA GLY A 25 24.56 8.51 6.28
C GLY A 25 23.49 9.38 5.62
N ALA A 26 22.68 8.82 4.70
CA ALA A 26 21.71 9.58 3.90
C ALA A 26 20.36 9.82 4.60
N GLY A 27 20.14 9.25 5.76
CA GLY A 27 18.88 9.36 6.50
C GLY A 27 18.68 8.19 7.47
N SER A 28 17.43 8.02 7.92
CA SER A 28 17.02 6.99 8.87
C SER A 28 16.04 5.98 8.25
N GLU A 29 15.73 4.93 9.00
CA GLU A 29 14.68 3.98 8.66
C GLU A 29 13.33 4.69 8.49
N GLU A 30 12.94 5.54 9.44
CA GLU A 30 11.75 6.37 9.36
C GLU A 30 11.72 7.17 8.04
N TYR A 31 12.80 7.88 7.72
CA TYR A 31 12.88 8.73 6.53
C TYR A 31 12.61 7.95 5.25
N PHE A 32 13.30 6.83 5.02
CA PHE A 32 13.15 6.07 3.77
C PHE A 32 11.83 5.28 3.69
N MET A 33 11.33 4.76 4.81
CA MET A 33 10.03 4.08 4.81
C MET A 33 8.88 5.07 4.59
N ASN A 34 9.02 6.32 5.05
CA ASN A 34 8.05 7.37 4.75
C ASN A 34 8.13 7.81 3.27
N LEU A 35 9.31 7.90 2.66
CA LEU A 35 9.42 8.15 1.22
C LEU A 35 8.75 7.05 0.38
N ILE A 36 8.89 5.78 0.75
CA ILE A 36 8.19 4.69 0.09
C ILE A 36 6.67 4.84 0.26
N ALA A 37 6.20 5.14 1.47
CA ALA A 37 4.78 5.34 1.74
C ALA A 37 4.22 6.54 0.95
N ASP A 38 4.96 7.66 0.84
CA ASP A 38 4.59 8.81 0.00
C ASP A 38 4.45 8.42 -1.46
N ALA A 39 5.41 7.63 -1.97
CA ALA A 39 5.40 7.13 -3.35
C ALA A 39 4.26 6.13 -3.61
N MET A 40 3.77 5.40 -2.59
CA MET A 40 2.61 4.51 -2.71
C MET A 40 1.28 5.26 -2.85
N GLU A 41 1.12 6.45 -2.27
CA GLU A 41 -0.17 7.14 -2.23
C GLU A 41 -0.82 7.37 -3.60
N PRO A 42 -0.12 7.87 -4.65
CA PRO A 42 -0.71 8.02 -5.97
C PRO A 42 -1.22 6.68 -6.55
N TYR A 43 -0.46 5.61 -6.37
CA TYR A 43 -0.86 4.26 -6.81
C TYR A 43 -2.09 3.76 -6.02
N LEU A 44 -2.13 3.95 -4.69
CA LEU A 44 -3.28 3.56 -3.86
C LEU A 44 -4.56 4.27 -4.35
N ARG A 45 -4.48 5.59 -4.62
CA ARG A 45 -5.62 6.37 -5.14
C ARG A 45 -6.05 5.87 -6.53
N ALA A 46 -5.10 5.62 -7.44
CA ALA A 46 -5.39 5.11 -8.78
C ALA A 46 -6.07 3.73 -8.74
N ASN A 47 -5.75 2.92 -7.74
CA ASN A 47 -6.32 1.59 -7.55
C ASN A 47 -7.51 1.55 -6.59
N THR A 48 -8.07 2.72 -6.23
CA THR A 48 -9.22 2.87 -5.32
C THR A 48 -9.05 2.18 -3.96
N ILE A 49 -7.80 1.98 -3.53
CA ILE A 49 -7.47 1.50 -2.19
C ILE A 49 -7.40 2.71 -1.26
N ARG A 50 -8.35 2.79 -0.35
CA ARG A 50 -8.35 3.82 0.70
C ARG A 50 -7.29 3.49 1.73
N PHE A 51 -6.77 4.51 2.41
CA PHE A 51 -5.78 4.30 3.44
C PHE A 51 -5.87 5.33 4.56
N THR A 52 -5.53 4.88 5.75
CA THR A 52 -5.13 5.68 6.90
C THR A 52 -3.64 5.43 7.11
N ARG A 53 -2.89 6.46 7.46
CA ARG A 53 -1.45 6.36 7.66
C ARG A 53 -1.07 6.93 9.03
N ASN A 54 -0.10 6.31 9.70
CA ASN A 54 0.54 6.90 10.87
C ASN A 54 1.36 8.14 10.49
N THR A 55 1.77 8.89 11.49
CA THR A 55 2.65 10.04 11.35
C THR A 55 4.01 9.76 12.01
N PRO A 56 5.10 10.43 11.59
CA PRO A 56 6.44 10.19 12.12
C PRO A 56 6.59 10.35 13.63
N ASP A 57 5.78 11.21 14.25
CA ASP A 57 5.75 11.45 15.70
C ASP A 57 5.06 10.33 16.51
N MET A 58 4.48 9.35 15.83
CA MET A 58 3.86 8.18 16.46
C MET A 58 4.91 7.12 16.83
N THR A 59 4.45 6.10 17.55
CA THR A 59 5.20 4.86 17.82
C THR A 59 4.46 3.69 17.19
N ALA A 60 5.13 2.53 17.02
CA ALA A 60 4.45 1.31 16.60
C ALA A 60 3.22 0.98 17.46
N ALA A 61 3.30 1.21 18.78
CA ALA A 61 2.18 0.98 19.70
C ALA A 61 1.02 1.94 19.44
N SER A 62 1.28 3.24 19.22
CA SER A 62 0.23 4.21 18.91
C SER A 62 -0.34 4.03 17.51
N SER A 63 0.46 3.57 16.53
CA SER A 63 0.00 3.18 15.19
C SER A 63 -0.99 2.02 15.25
N ILE A 64 -0.65 0.95 15.99
CA ILE A 64 -1.55 -0.18 16.24
C ILE A 64 -2.85 0.30 16.94
N ALA A 65 -2.74 1.17 17.94
CA ALA A 65 -3.89 1.70 18.67
C ALA A 65 -4.78 2.58 17.77
N GLN A 66 -4.19 3.33 16.84
CA GLN A 66 -4.95 4.11 15.84
C GLN A 66 -5.68 3.18 14.87
N ALA A 67 -5.01 2.18 14.30
CA ALA A 67 -5.60 1.18 13.42
C ALA A 67 -6.75 0.42 14.11
N ALA A 68 -6.62 0.13 15.41
CA ALA A 68 -7.65 -0.58 16.18
C ALA A 68 -8.99 0.20 16.32
N ARG A 69 -8.98 1.53 16.10
CA ARG A 69 -10.18 2.38 16.10
C ARG A 69 -10.88 2.43 14.74
N GLY A 70 -10.16 2.05 13.68
CA GLY A 70 -10.66 1.99 12.31
C GLY A 70 -11.33 0.65 11.98
N SER A 71 -11.76 0.54 10.74
CA SER A 71 -12.30 -0.68 10.12
C SER A 71 -11.48 -1.04 8.88
N ASP A 72 -10.16 -1.17 9.06
CA ASP A 72 -9.26 -1.49 7.97
C ASP A 72 -9.38 -2.96 7.57
N ASP A 73 -9.22 -3.24 6.29
CA ASP A 73 -9.25 -4.58 5.71
C ASP A 73 -7.86 -5.23 5.73
N PHE A 74 -6.81 -4.41 5.90
CA PHE A 74 -5.41 -4.84 5.92
C PHE A 74 -4.53 -3.86 6.69
N TYR A 75 -3.49 -4.38 7.35
CA TYR A 75 -2.44 -3.60 8.02
C TYR A 75 -1.10 -3.89 7.34
N LEU A 76 -0.46 -2.85 6.80
CA LEU A 76 0.86 -2.94 6.16
C LEU A 76 1.87 -2.09 6.91
N ALA A 77 2.84 -2.74 7.55
CA ALA A 77 3.98 -2.07 8.16
C ALA A 77 5.19 -2.12 7.23
N LEU A 78 5.90 -1.00 7.12
CA LEU A 78 7.11 -0.85 6.32
C LEU A 78 8.29 -0.56 7.23
N HIS A 79 9.29 -1.42 7.20
CA HIS A 79 10.54 -1.34 7.97
C HIS A 79 11.74 -1.66 7.10
N SER A 80 12.93 -1.33 7.57
CA SER A 80 14.19 -1.85 7.09
C SER A 80 15.01 -2.44 8.24
N ASN A 81 15.55 -3.61 8.03
CA ASN A 81 16.21 -4.43 9.05
C ASN A 81 17.64 -3.94 9.37
N ALA A 82 18.19 -4.42 10.48
CA ALA A 82 19.60 -4.30 10.81
C ALA A 82 20.15 -5.63 11.34
N SER A 83 21.43 -5.91 11.08
CA SER A 83 22.15 -7.08 11.63
C SER A 83 22.56 -6.87 13.09
N GLY A 84 22.62 -5.60 13.52
CA GLY A 84 23.06 -5.18 14.85
C GLY A 84 22.38 -3.86 15.24
N ASP A 85 23.17 -2.91 15.73
CA ASP A 85 22.69 -1.59 16.15
C ASP A 85 22.56 -0.55 15.00
N GLY A 86 22.85 -0.97 13.75
CA GLY A 86 22.80 -0.10 12.58
C GLY A 86 23.98 0.86 12.42
N SER A 87 24.92 0.91 13.37
CA SER A 87 26.04 1.85 13.36
C SER A 87 27.28 1.36 12.61
N THR A 88 27.35 0.07 12.33
CA THR A 88 28.47 -0.56 11.62
C THR A 88 27.96 -1.42 10.46
N GLU A 89 28.84 -1.59 9.44
CA GLU A 89 28.51 -2.38 8.24
C GLU A 89 28.07 -3.79 8.60
N GLY A 90 26.80 -4.08 8.32
CA GLY A 90 26.17 -5.40 8.50
C GLY A 90 26.45 -6.34 7.33
N ARG A 91 26.48 -7.65 7.62
CA ARG A 91 26.71 -8.68 6.58
C ARG A 91 25.43 -9.29 6.03
N GLN A 92 24.31 -9.10 6.70
CA GLN A 92 23.04 -9.65 6.27
C GLN A 92 22.40 -8.77 5.19
N ARG A 93 21.67 -9.42 4.29
CA ARG A 93 20.94 -8.81 3.20
C ARG A 93 19.62 -9.55 3.00
N GLY A 94 18.68 -8.92 2.31
CA GLY A 94 17.46 -9.57 1.90
C GLY A 94 16.19 -8.89 2.42
N ILE A 95 15.06 -9.39 1.96
CA ILE A 95 13.74 -8.90 2.34
C ILE A 95 12.99 -9.99 3.09
N ILE A 96 12.31 -9.62 4.16
CA ILE A 96 11.50 -10.57 4.95
C ILE A 96 10.07 -10.02 5.08
N ALA A 97 9.09 -10.78 4.60
CA ALA A 97 7.68 -10.49 4.84
C ALA A 97 7.19 -11.29 6.06
N PHE A 98 7.02 -10.61 7.18
CA PHE A 98 6.54 -11.20 8.42
C PHE A 98 5.02 -11.24 8.49
N TYR A 99 4.49 -12.33 9.04
CA TYR A 99 3.06 -12.50 9.29
C TYR A 99 2.79 -13.24 10.61
N TYR A 100 1.60 -13.07 11.16
CA TYR A 100 1.18 -13.83 12.35
C TYR A 100 0.82 -15.28 11.97
N PRO A 101 1.36 -16.33 12.65
CA PRO A 101 1.20 -17.73 12.22
C PRO A 101 -0.25 -18.21 12.17
N ALA A 102 -1.14 -17.67 13.01
CA ALA A 102 -2.57 -18.01 13.01
C ALA A 102 -3.37 -17.27 11.94
N SER A 103 -2.79 -16.29 11.23
CA SER A 103 -3.47 -15.51 10.18
C SER A 103 -3.25 -16.15 8.80
N THR A 104 -4.22 -16.90 8.31
CA THR A 104 -4.18 -17.48 6.95
C THR A 104 -4.11 -16.38 5.88
N ASN A 105 -4.87 -15.29 6.04
CA ASN A 105 -4.86 -14.17 5.12
C ASN A 105 -3.55 -13.37 5.19
N GLY A 106 -2.97 -13.19 6.39
CA GLY A 106 -1.64 -12.58 6.55
C GLY A 106 -0.54 -13.41 5.87
N ARG A 107 -0.58 -14.74 6.02
CA ARG A 107 0.33 -15.66 5.32
C ARG A 107 0.20 -15.53 3.80
N ARG A 108 -1.04 -15.53 3.27
CA ARG A 108 -1.29 -15.35 1.83
C ARG A 108 -0.74 -14.04 1.32
N ALA A 109 -1.00 -12.94 2.03
CA ALA A 109 -0.49 -11.62 1.67
C ALA A 109 1.04 -11.59 1.70
N ALA A 110 1.68 -12.08 2.77
CA ALA A 110 3.14 -12.15 2.86
C ALA A 110 3.76 -12.93 1.69
N GLY A 111 3.12 -14.02 1.23
CA GLY A 111 3.52 -14.75 0.04
C GLY A 111 3.46 -13.90 -1.23
N ILE A 112 2.37 -13.17 -1.45
CA ILE A 112 2.21 -12.27 -2.60
C ILE A 112 3.28 -11.18 -2.60
N PHE A 113 3.48 -10.48 -1.47
CA PHE A 113 4.54 -9.47 -1.34
C PHE A 113 5.92 -10.05 -1.64
N ALA A 114 6.25 -11.21 -1.07
CA ALA A 114 7.54 -11.84 -1.29
C ALA A 114 7.75 -12.20 -2.77
N GLU A 115 6.77 -12.83 -3.45
CA GLU A 115 6.89 -13.20 -4.86
C GLU A 115 7.02 -11.97 -5.78
N ASN A 116 6.32 -10.89 -5.50
CA ASN A 116 6.44 -9.66 -6.29
C ASN A 116 7.77 -8.94 -6.02
N LEU A 117 8.23 -8.86 -4.77
CA LEU A 117 9.52 -8.24 -4.41
C LEU A 117 10.72 -9.02 -4.98
N LYS A 118 10.64 -10.34 -5.17
CA LYS A 118 11.67 -11.12 -5.87
C LYS A 118 11.94 -10.62 -7.29
N ARG A 119 10.98 -9.99 -7.93
CA ARG A 119 11.10 -9.50 -9.31
C ARG A 119 11.96 -8.25 -9.43
N ILE A 120 12.08 -7.48 -8.34
CA ILE A 120 12.79 -6.20 -8.33
C ILE A 120 14.04 -6.21 -7.44
N TYR A 121 14.10 -7.10 -6.45
CA TYR A 121 15.25 -7.17 -5.55
C TYR A 121 16.43 -7.92 -6.21
N PRO A 122 17.67 -7.40 -6.13
CA PRO A 122 18.82 -7.98 -6.88
C PRO A 122 19.21 -9.39 -6.44
N LEU A 123 18.82 -9.82 -5.25
CA LEU A 123 19.08 -11.15 -4.70
C LEU A 123 17.77 -11.88 -4.38
N PRO A 124 16.98 -12.33 -5.39
CA PRO A 124 15.63 -12.86 -5.18
C PRO A 124 15.57 -14.05 -4.22
N ASN A 125 16.63 -14.84 -4.12
CA ASN A 125 16.73 -15.96 -3.18
C ASN A 125 16.79 -15.52 -1.70
N LEU A 126 17.07 -14.24 -1.44
CA LEU A 126 17.07 -13.64 -0.10
C LEU A 126 15.74 -12.96 0.25
N VAL A 127 14.74 -13.05 -0.62
CA VAL A 127 13.37 -12.59 -0.33
C VAL A 127 12.58 -13.75 0.24
N THR A 128 12.16 -13.64 1.49
CA THR A 128 11.54 -14.73 2.24
C THR A 128 10.28 -14.31 2.98
N THR A 129 9.48 -15.29 3.40
CA THR A 129 8.37 -15.06 4.35
C THR A 129 8.72 -15.70 5.69
N ARG A 130 8.31 -15.09 6.79
CA ARG A 130 8.55 -15.62 8.13
C ARG A 130 7.35 -15.42 9.06
N ALA A 131 6.92 -16.50 9.71
CA ALA A 131 5.94 -16.41 10.77
C ALA A 131 6.58 -15.84 12.05
N THR A 132 5.86 -14.95 12.76
CA THR A 132 6.33 -14.40 14.04
C THR A 132 5.18 -14.17 15.01
N THR A 133 5.46 -14.36 16.30
CA THR A 133 4.55 -14.04 17.41
C THR A 133 5.05 -12.87 18.24
N THR A 134 6.24 -12.34 17.95
CA THR A 134 6.92 -11.30 18.74
C THR A 134 6.66 -9.88 18.23
N LEU A 135 6.54 -9.71 16.90
CA LEU A 135 6.30 -8.39 16.30
C LEU A 135 4.87 -7.92 16.55
N GLY A 136 4.74 -6.78 17.24
CA GLY A 136 3.45 -6.19 17.61
C GLY A 136 2.58 -5.89 16.40
N GLU A 137 3.15 -5.32 15.34
CA GLU A 137 2.45 -4.88 14.14
C GLU A 137 1.93 -6.01 13.23
N VAL A 138 2.28 -7.26 13.49
CA VAL A 138 1.64 -8.41 12.82
C VAL A 138 0.71 -9.20 13.75
N ARG A 139 0.92 -9.10 15.08
CA ARG A 139 0.18 -9.87 16.07
C ARG A 139 -1.06 -9.16 16.60
N GLN A 140 -1.01 -7.83 16.76
CA GLN A 140 -2.03 -7.05 17.47
C GLN A 140 -3.10 -6.43 16.55
N PRO A 141 -2.83 -6.07 15.27
CA PRO A 141 -3.89 -5.57 14.40
C PRO A 141 -5.04 -6.57 14.27
N LYS A 142 -6.28 -6.05 14.22
CA LYS A 142 -7.48 -6.88 13.99
C LYS A 142 -7.54 -7.44 12.56
N PRO A 143 -7.26 -6.62 11.50
CA PRO A 143 -7.23 -7.13 10.15
C PRO A 143 -5.99 -8.00 9.91
N PRO A 144 -5.94 -8.78 8.83
CA PRO A 144 -4.72 -9.41 8.36
C PRO A 144 -3.59 -8.40 8.27
N ALA A 145 -2.40 -8.77 8.74
CA ALA A 145 -1.25 -7.87 8.81
C ALA A 145 0.00 -8.50 8.21
N VAL A 146 0.80 -7.67 7.57
CA VAL A 146 2.16 -7.99 7.12
C VAL A 146 3.09 -6.86 7.55
N LEU A 147 4.25 -7.21 8.07
CA LEU A 147 5.36 -6.31 8.27
C LEU A 147 6.47 -6.71 7.29
N LEU A 148 6.88 -5.75 6.49
CA LEU A 148 7.97 -5.91 5.53
C LEU A 148 9.26 -5.33 6.11
N GLU A 149 10.30 -6.15 6.20
CA GLU A 149 11.67 -5.71 6.36
C GLU A 149 12.29 -5.59 4.97
N ILE A 150 12.32 -4.37 4.43
CA ILE A 150 12.71 -4.07 3.06
C ILE A 150 14.23 -3.84 3.02
N GLY A 151 15.01 -4.92 2.95
CA GLY A 151 16.47 -4.84 2.99
C GLY A 151 17.03 -4.52 4.38
N TYR A 152 18.36 -4.42 4.46
CA TYR A 152 19.08 -4.11 5.68
C TYR A 152 19.72 -2.72 5.58
N HIS A 153 19.29 -1.78 6.43
CA HIS A 153 19.78 -0.38 6.39
C HIS A 153 21.24 -0.25 6.90
N ASP A 154 21.73 -1.24 7.65
CA ASP A 154 23.14 -1.35 8.06
C ASP A 154 24.04 -2.05 7.03
N ASN A 155 23.50 -2.51 5.90
CA ASN A 155 24.27 -3.04 4.78
C ASN A 155 24.28 -2.04 3.61
N THR A 156 25.46 -1.62 3.19
CA THR A 156 25.62 -0.58 2.15
C THR A 156 24.89 -0.92 0.86
N ALA A 157 24.93 -2.17 0.39
CA ALA A 157 24.29 -2.55 -0.87
C ALA A 157 22.75 -2.54 -0.78
N ASP A 158 22.18 -2.96 0.35
CA ASP A 158 20.73 -2.90 0.56
C ASP A 158 20.26 -1.46 0.81
N ALA A 159 21.02 -0.69 1.60
CA ALA A 159 20.73 0.71 1.86
C ALA A 159 20.69 1.54 0.55
N LEU A 160 21.69 1.37 -0.33
CA LEU A 160 21.73 2.02 -1.65
C LEU A 160 20.58 1.54 -2.53
N TRP A 161 20.30 0.21 -2.56
CA TRP A 161 19.19 -0.31 -3.34
C TRP A 161 17.84 0.30 -2.92
N ILE A 162 17.57 0.43 -1.61
CA ILE A 162 16.36 1.09 -1.12
C ILE A 162 16.29 2.53 -1.62
N GLN A 163 17.37 3.31 -1.44
CA GLN A 163 17.44 4.71 -1.82
C GLN A 163 17.19 4.95 -3.31
N GLU A 164 17.73 4.08 -4.16
CA GLU A 164 17.64 4.17 -5.62
C GLU A 164 16.32 3.64 -6.18
N ASN A 165 15.55 2.86 -5.40
CA ASN A 165 14.38 2.14 -5.89
C ASN A 165 13.07 2.52 -5.18
N ILE A 166 12.97 3.67 -4.53
CA ILE A 166 11.77 4.12 -3.80
C ILE A 166 10.49 3.94 -4.64
N GLN A 167 10.49 4.42 -5.89
CA GLN A 167 9.33 4.35 -6.78
C GLN A 167 9.01 2.91 -7.19
N ASN A 168 10.03 2.11 -7.54
CA ASN A 168 9.84 0.71 -7.94
C ASN A 168 9.32 -0.14 -6.78
N ILE A 169 9.81 0.12 -5.56
CA ILE A 169 9.33 -0.54 -4.35
C ILE A 169 7.86 -0.17 -4.11
N ALA A 170 7.52 1.12 -4.13
CA ALA A 170 6.16 1.60 -3.93
C ALA A 170 5.16 1.01 -4.93
N GLU A 171 5.50 1.02 -6.23
CA GLU A 171 4.71 0.40 -7.29
C GLU A 171 4.48 -1.09 -7.01
N ASN A 172 5.54 -1.83 -6.72
CA ASN A 172 5.50 -3.27 -6.44
C ASN A 172 4.63 -3.61 -5.22
N LEU A 173 4.71 -2.81 -4.16
CA LEU A 173 3.89 -2.99 -2.97
C LEU A 173 2.41 -2.76 -3.25
N VAL A 174 2.06 -1.73 -4.03
CA VAL A 174 0.65 -1.50 -4.40
C VAL A 174 0.16 -2.55 -5.40
N GLN A 175 1.01 -3.02 -6.34
CA GLN A 175 0.68 -4.17 -7.18
C GLN A 175 0.37 -5.41 -6.34
N SER A 176 1.14 -5.65 -5.27
CA SER A 176 0.90 -6.76 -4.34
C SER A 176 -0.43 -6.61 -3.59
N LEU A 177 -0.79 -5.38 -3.20
CA LEU A 177 -2.10 -5.09 -2.59
C LEU A 177 -3.25 -5.32 -3.57
N THR A 178 -3.13 -4.88 -4.83
CA THR A 178 -4.17 -5.12 -5.84
C THR A 178 -4.36 -6.62 -6.11
N GLU A 179 -3.27 -7.38 -6.20
CA GLU A 179 -3.33 -8.85 -6.30
C GLU A 179 -4.00 -9.49 -5.08
N TYR A 180 -3.66 -9.02 -3.87
CA TYR A 180 -4.25 -9.50 -2.64
C TYR A 180 -5.77 -9.26 -2.59
N PHE A 181 -6.25 -8.10 -3.03
CA PHE A 181 -7.66 -7.73 -3.04
C PHE A 181 -8.42 -8.17 -4.30
N GLY A 182 -7.74 -8.72 -5.31
CA GLY A 182 -8.34 -9.11 -6.58
C GLY A 182 -8.77 -7.93 -7.45
N LEU A 183 -8.05 -6.81 -7.37
CA LEU A 183 -8.25 -5.61 -8.19
C LEU A 183 -7.31 -5.62 -9.40
N PRO A 184 -7.67 -4.99 -10.53
CA PRO A 184 -6.69 -4.71 -11.58
C PRO A 184 -5.67 -3.70 -11.07
N PHE A 185 -4.42 -3.81 -11.52
CA PHE A 185 -3.42 -2.79 -11.24
C PHE A 185 -3.52 -1.64 -12.26
N ILE A 186 -3.67 -0.43 -11.77
CA ILE A 186 -3.84 0.79 -12.56
C ILE A 186 -2.69 1.75 -12.25
N TYR A 187 -1.96 2.15 -13.29
CA TYR A 187 -0.94 3.18 -13.16
C TYR A 187 -1.58 4.53 -12.83
N PRO A 188 -1.02 5.28 -11.86
CA PRO A 188 -1.50 6.62 -11.56
C PRO A 188 -1.26 7.56 -12.74
N MET A 189 -2.22 8.41 -12.99
CA MET A 189 -2.06 9.58 -13.85
C MET A 189 -1.97 10.84 -12.98
N THR A 190 -1.43 11.93 -13.53
CA THR A 190 -1.54 13.24 -12.88
C THR A 190 -3.02 13.51 -12.62
N PRO A 191 -3.43 13.76 -11.36
CA PRO A 191 -4.83 13.98 -11.03
C PRO A 191 -5.46 15.08 -11.87
N ARG A 192 -6.64 14.83 -12.45
CA ARG A 192 -7.38 15.77 -13.28
C ARG A 192 -8.80 15.94 -12.76
N THR A 193 -9.32 17.14 -12.90
CA THR A 193 -10.75 17.39 -12.66
C THR A 193 -11.53 16.89 -13.86
N GLY A 194 -12.50 15.99 -13.59
CA GLY A 194 -13.49 15.56 -14.56
C GLY A 194 -14.86 16.10 -14.20
N THR A 195 -15.70 16.35 -15.20
CA THR A 195 -17.10 16.79 -15.04
C THR A 195 -18.02 15.68 -15.52
N VAL A 196 -19.00 15.29 -14.70
CA VAL A 196 -20.03 14.29 -15.08
C VAL A 196 -20.96 14.90 -16.15
N ILE A 197 -21.05 14.24 -17.30
CA ILE A 197 -21.84 14.74 -18.47
C ILE A 197 -23.16 14.01 -18.69
N THR A 198 -23.62 13.23 -17.72
CA THR A 198 -24.97 12.64 -17.77
C THR A 198 -26.03 13.75 -17.75
N GLN A 199 -27.19 13.50 -18.43
CA GLN A 199 -28.22 14.54 -18.62
C GLN A 199 -29.22 14.62 -17.45
N ARG A 200 -29.58 13.49 -16.85
CA ARG A 200 -30.65 13.42 -15.83
C ARG A 200 -30.25 12.56 -14.64
N ASP A 201 -29.65 11.39 -14.91
CA ASP A 201 -29.38 10.41 -13.88
C ASP A 201 -27.97 10.59 -13.30
N ALA A 202 -27.81 10.35 -12.01
CA ALA A 202 -26.50 10.33 -11.37
C ALA A 202 -25.63 9.20 -11.95
N LEU A 203 -24.34 9.45 -12.12
CA LEU A 203 -23.36 8.47 -12.59
C LEU A 203 -23.05 7.49 -11.47
N ASN A 204 -23.27 6.20 -11.70
CA ASN A 204 -22.96 5.15 -10.74
C ASN A 204 -21.44 5.02 -10.53
N VAL A 205 -21.03 4.97 -9.27
CA VAL A 205 -19.67 4.64 -8.85
C VAL A 205 -19.65 3.17 -8.41
N ARG A 206 -18.69 2.40 -8.92
CA ARG A 206 -18.62 0.95 -8.68
C ARG A 206 -17.34 0.57 -7.93
N SER A 207 -17.41 -0.54 -7.20
CA SER A 207 -16.26 -1.10 -6.46
C SER A 207 -15.24 -1.81 -7.34
N TYR A 208 -15.58 -2.09 -8.60
CA TYR A 208 -14.74 -2.76 -9.59
C TYR A 208 -15.01 -2.17 -10.98
N PRO A 209 -14.00 -2.04 -11.87
CA PRO A 209 -14.18 -1.46 -13.21
C PRO A 209 -14.85 -2.44 -14.18
N ALA A 210 -16.11 -2.78 -13.89
CA ALA A 210 -16.97 -3.59 -14.72
C ALA A 210 -18.45 -3.29 -14.40
N LEU A 211 -19.36 -3.53 -15.34
CA LEU A 211 -20.80 -3.34 -15.14
C LEU A 211 -21.35 -4.24 -14.02
N SER A 212 -20.73 -5.38 -13.77
CA SER A 212 -21.04 -6.30 -12.66
C SER A 212 -20.51 -5.82 -11.30
N GLY A 213 -19.63 -4.81 -11.26
CA GLY A 213 -19.12 -4.24 -10.02
C GLY A 213 -20.25 -3.66 -9.17
N GLN A 214 -20.21 -3.89 -7.86
CA GLN A 214 -21.22 -3.36 -6.93
C GLN A 214 -21.26 -1.83 -7.00
N ILE A 215 -22.45 -1.24 -7.05
CA ILE A 215 -22.62 0.20 -6.94
C ILE A 215 -22.38 0.59 -5.48
N VAL A 216 -21.37 1.44 -5.25
CA VAL A 216 -20.95 1.93 -3.93
C VAL A 216 -21.39 3.37 -3.67
N GLY A 217 -21.92 4.03 -4.69
CA GLY A 217 -22.45 5.38 -4.61
C GLY A 217 -22.74 5.95 -6.00
N SER A 218 -22.99 7.25 -6.08
CA SER A 218 -23.22 7.93 -7.34
C SER A 218 -22.75 9.38 -7.29
N VAL A 219 -22.47 9.97 -8.46
CA VAL A 219 -22.07 11.37 -8.64
C VAL A 219 -23.15 12.08 -9.47
N PRO A 220 -23.70 13.21 -8.99
CA PRO A 220 -24.74 13.95 -9.72
C PRO A 220 -24.27 14.45 -11.10
N PRO A 221 -25.21 14.69 -12.05
CA PRO A 221 -24.89 15.39 -13.29
C PRO A 221 -24.21 16.74 -13.03
N GLN A 222 -23.27 17.11 -13.89
CA GLN A 222 -22.49 18.36 -13.82
C GLN A 222 -21.59 18.50 -12.58
N ALA A 223 -21.54 17.49 -11.68
CA ALA A 223 -20.62 17.53 -10.56
C ALA A 223 -19.17 17.29 -11.02
N GLN A 224 -18.24 17.94 -10.32
CA GLN A 224 -16.82 17.75 -10.52
C GLN A 224 -16.31 16.62 -9.63
N LEU A 225 -15.44 15.79 -10.18
CA LEU A 225 -14.74 14.71 -9.49
C LEU A 225 -13.25 14.74 -9.85
N THR A 226 -12.42 14.04 -9.09
CA THR A 226 -11.00 13.88 -9.40
C THR A 226 -10.78 12.52 -10.05
N VAL A 227 -10.09 12.49 -11.20
CA VAL A 227 -9.65 11.27 -11.89
C VAL A 227 -8.20 10.99 -11.52
N TYR A 228 -7.92 9.77 -11.06
CA TYR A 228 -6.59 9.31 -10.63
C TYR A 228 -5.94 8.31 -11.58
N GLY A 229 -6.72 7.59 -12.37
CA GLY A 229 -6.24 6.59 -13.32
C GLY A 229 -7.31 6.15 -14.30
N GLN A 230 -6.89 5.39 -15.31
CA GLN A 230 -7.79 4.86 -16.36
C GLN A 230 -7.49 3.38 -16.59
N PHE A 231 -8.53 2.58 -16.77
CA PHE A 231 -8.45 1.17 -17.07
C PHE A 231 -9.67 0.72 -17.88
N ASP A 232 -9.45 0.21 -19.09
CA ASP A 232 -10.46 -0.46 -19.93
C ASP A 232 -11.82 0.26 -20.01
N GLY A 233 -11.81 1.55 -20.35
CA GLY A 233 -13.02 2.37 -20.46
C GLY A 233 -13.59 2.86 -19.11
N TRP A 234 -12.84 2.69 -18.00
CA TRP A 234 -13.21 3.16 -16.67
C TRP A 234 -12.20 4.17 -16.16
N TYR A 235 -12.68 5.16 -15.40
CA TYR A 235 -11.84 6.02 -14.59
C TYR A 235 -11.92 5.59 -13.12
N SER A 236 -10.77 5.53 -12.45
CA SER A 236 -10.71 5.53 -10.99
C SER A 236 -10.85 6.97 -10.50
N ILE A 237 -11.81 7.20 -9.59
CA ILE A 237 -12.20 8.55 -9.20
C ILE A 237 -12.30 8.74 -7.68
N GLY A 238 -12.22 10.01 -7.27
CA GLY A 238 -12.64 10.50 -5.97
C GLY A 238 -13.69 11.59 -6.09
N TYR A 239 -14.73 11.54 -5.25
CA TYR A 239 -15.78 12.53 -5.12
C TYR A 239 -16.16 12.68 -3.65
N GLY A 240 -15.70 13.74 -2.99
CA GLY A 240 -15.79 13.85 -1.53
C GLY A 240 -15.14 12.63 -0.84
N ASN A 241 -15.90 11.93 -0.02
CA ASN A 241 -15.44 10.70 0.66
C ASN A 241 -15.70 9.42 -0.18
N LEU A 242 -16.31 9.56 -1.35
CA LEU A 242 -16.57 8.46 -2.26
C LEU A 242 -15.39 8.28 -3.20
N ALA A 243 -14.87 7.06 -3.32
CA ALA A 243 -13.93 6.67 -4.34
C ALA A 243 -14.49 5.42 -5.05
N GLY A 244 -13.99 5.08 -6.24
CA GLY A 244 -14.43 3.92 -7.02
C GLY A 244 -14.21 4.13 -8.50
N TYR A 245 -14.94 3.36 -9.28
CA TYR A 245 -14.81 3.36 -10.73
C TYR A 245 -16.09 3.86 -11.39
N VAL A 246 -15.92 4.70 -12.41
CA VAL A 246 -17.00 5.20 -13.26
C VAL A 246 -16.68 4.93 -14.73
N LEU A 247 -17.70 4.76 -15.58
CA LEU A 247 -17.49 4.68 -17.03
C LEU A 247 -16.93 6.01 -17.55
N SER A 248 -15.84 5.95 -18.30
CA SER A 248 -15.16 7.15 -18.83
C SER A 248 -16.01 7.96 -19.79
N ASP A 249 -16.92 7.30 -20.54
CA ASP A 249 -17.82 7.93 -21.51
C ASP A 249 -18.77 8.97 -20.89
N PHE A 250 -18.93 8.95 -19.58
CA PHE A 250 -19.81 9.89 -18.85
C PHE A 250 -19.03 10.95 -18.06
N VAL A 251 -17.73 11.08 -18.31
CA VAL A 251 -16.87 12.06 -17.63
C VAL A 251 -16.02 12.80 -18.67
N GLN A 252 -16.19 14.10 -18.74
CA GLN A 252 -15.34 14.98 -19.54
C GLN A 252 -14.15 15.46 -18.67
N ILE A 253 -12.90 15.22 -19.14
CA ILE A 253 -11.65 15.66 -18.50
C ILE A 253 -11.12 16.90 -19.23
#